data_1087ff540def69810b45d99137f00900
#
_entry.id   1087ff540def69810b45d99137f00900
#
_cell.length_a   1.000
_cell.length_b   1.000
_cell.length_c   1.000
_cell.angle_alpha   90.00
_cell.angle_beta   90.00
_cell.angle_gamma   90.00
#
_symmetry.space_group_name_H-M   'P 1'
#
loop_
_entity.id
_entity.type
_entity.pdbx_description
1 polymer ?
#
loop_
_entity_poly.entity_id
_entity_poly.type
_entity_poly.pdbx_seq_one_letter_code
_entity_poly.pdbx_strand_id
1 'polypeptide(L)'
;MSAKTIEALFISLLLLIPATISRAQDGADESYSPYSVFGIGDISRQGTAYNKGMGGVGIANRSHRFVNYLNPAAVTARDTLSFMMDVGVVNQNKIFKQGSGKSVNNSTNMFNFVATFPIYKKSAFILGITPFSDVGYDFSHPITDPSVIGNTGNVTYSSEGSGSLYQLFGGMGASLWSNFSVGAELIYVFGNLDKDTRMSFDDNTYRSIYSGYTLQLNAVTGKFGVQYEKPLSNGLTLTAGATYRMGAKLKGYAKGYQYTAVSGVVDTTYNAKRNFTDTLSRSGNNVKLGSEYGIGISLRKDDLWSLEFDYLFSDWGNSGFDSHRGFSNRGAANFTTTSSQSFRGGFEITPNRNDIRYYLRRCTYRIGAYYDTMYYKVNGEQIRQFGLTLGTTLPVFRWYNGLTLGIDLGQKGSTSGRLIKENYIMFNVGINIHDIWFQKPKYE
;
A
#
# COMPACT_ATOMS: atom_id res chain seq x y z
N MET A 1 28.02 10.96 22.72
CA MET A 1 26.68 11.01 23.39
C MET A 1 26.55 9.76 24.23
N SER A 2 26.14 9.89 25.50
CA SER A 2 25.92 8.71 26.36
C SER A 2 24.66 7.95 25.93
N ALA A 3 24.59 6.66 26.27
CA ALA A 3 23.40 5.84 25.99
C ALA A 3 22.12 6.48 26.56
N LYS A 4 22.20 7.06 27.75
CA LYS A 4 21.09 7.80 28.37
C LYS A 4 20.64 9.05 27.59
N THR A 5 21.55 9.74 26.87
CA THR A 5 21.18 10.87 26.02
C THR A 5 20.47 10.44 24.76
N ILE A 6 20.77 9.24 24.26
CA ILE A 6 20.10 8.64 23.09
C ILE A 6 18.72 8.12 23.49
N GLU A 7 18.59 7.50 24.66
CA GLU A 7 17.28 7.08 25.22
C GLU A 7 16.38 8.28 25.48
N ALA A 8 16.90 9.37 26.04
CA ALA A 8 16.14 10.61 26.26
C ALA A 8 15.70 11.26 24.94
N LEU A 9 16.55 11.23 23.89
CA LEU A 9 16.21 11.71 22.54
C LEU A 9 15.17 10.81 21.88
N PHE A 10 15.23 9.50 22.12
CA PHE A 10 14.26 8.53 21.60
C PHE A 10 12.89 8.69 22.27
N ILE A 11 12.87 8.89 23.58
CA ILE A 11 11.65 9.16 24.36
C ILE A 11 11.09 10.54 23.99
N SER A 12 11.92 11.55 23.79
CA SER A 12 11.48 12.89 23.35
C SER A 12 10.97 12.89 21.91
N LEU A 13 11.52 12.07 21.00
CA LEU A 13 11.04 11.90 19.63
C LEU A 13 9.72 11.13 19.60
N LEU A 14 9.52 10.16 20.49
CA LEU A 14 8.25 9.47 20.72
C LEU A 14 7.18 10.39 21.33
N LEU A 15 7.59 11.35 22.15
CA LEU A 15 6.72 12.37 22.75
C LEU A 15 6.46 13.57 21.81
N LEU A 16 7.27 13.74 20.76
CA LEU A 16 7.08 14.70 19.66
C LEU A 16 6.23 14.13 18.50
N ILE A 17 5.75 12.89 18.61
CA ILE A 17 4.56 12.47 17.84
C ILE A 17 3.44 13.35 18.41
N PRO A 18 3.02 14.39 17.69
CA PRO A 18 2.15 15.39 18.31
C PRO A 18 0.89 14.69 18.77
N ALA A 19 0.48 15.01 19.99
CA ALA A 19 -0.84 14.75 20.52
C ALA A 19 -1.96 15.46 19.69
N THR A 20 -1.81 15.51 18.38
CA THR A 20 -2.82 15.86 17.39
C THR A 20 -3.68 14.64 17.03
N ILE A 21 -3.59 13.54 17.81
CA ILE A 21 -4.60 12.49 17.83
C ILE A 21 -5.78 12.99 18.69
N SER A 22 -6.28 14.16 18.41
CA SER A 22 -7.54 14.60 19.00
C SER A 22 -8.43 15.14 17.89
N ARG A 23 -8.90 14.25 17.09
CA ARG A 23 -10.23 14.06 16.53
C ARG A 23 -10.18 12.69 15.85
N ALA A 24 -10.42 11.65 16.64
CA ALA A 24 -11.01 10.44 16.10
C ALA A 24 -12.41 10.84 15.63
N GLN A 25 -12.48 11.36 14.43
CA GLN A 25 -13.70 11.51 13.68
C GLN A 25 -14.00 10.12 13.17
N ASP A 26 -15.23 9.67 13.36
CA ASP A 26 -15.70 8.34 12.94
C ASP A 26 -15.23 8.00 11.53
N GLY A 27 -14.51 6.89 11.39
CA GLY A 27 -13.87 6.46 10.16
C GLY A 27 -12.46 7.02 9.99
N ALA A 28 -11.44 6.29 10.47
CA ALA A 28 -10.06 6.58 10.12
C ALA A 28 -9.90 6.33 8.61
N ASP A 29 -9.97 7.39 7.80
CA ASP A 29 -9.67 7.34 6.37
C ASP A 29 -8.20 6.95 6.22
N GLU A 30 -7.94 5.67 5.99
CA GLU A 30 -6.59 5.11 5.93
C GLU A 30 -5.77 5.67 4.76
N SER A 31 -6.45 6.08 3.68
CA SER A 31 -5.82 6.78 2.56
C SER A 31 -6.88 7.61 1.84
N TYR A 32 -6.64 8.88 1.62
CA TYR A 32 -7.54 9.74 0.86
C TYR A 32 -7.05 9.90 -0.58
N SER A 33 -7.90 9.54 -1.55
CA SER A 33 -7.67 9.76 -2.97
C SER A 33 -9.01 9.74 -3.72
N PRO A 34 -9.35 10.79 -4.48
CA PRO A 34 -10.54 10.78 -5.32
C PRO A 34 -10.60 9.63 -6.33
N TYR A 35 -9.44 9.08 -6.69
CA TYR A 35 -9.36 7.93 -7.58
C TYR A 35 -9.73 6.60 -6.91
N SER A 36 -9.74 6.55 -5.57
CA SER A 36 -10.10 5.34 -4.82
C SER A 36 -11.60 4.99 -4.89
N VAL A 37 -12.40 5.85 -5.52
CA VAL A 37 -13.82 5.58 -5.83
C VAL A 37 -13.99 4.35 -6.72
N PHE A 38 -13.00 4.03 -7.55
CA PHE A 38 -13.06 2.98 -8.55
C PHE A 38 -12.55 1.62 -8.04
N GLY A 39 -13.23 0.53 -8.46
CA GLY A 39 -12.82 -0.84 -8.16
C GLY A 39 -12.74 -1.13 -6.67
N ILE A 40 -11.60 -1.61 -6.24
CA ILE A 40 -11.26 -1.90 -4.83
C ILE A 40 -10.45 -0.77 -4.17
N GLY A 41 -10.44 0.43 -4.78
CA GLY A 41 -9.67 1.57 -4.31
C GLY A 41 -8.23 1.59 -4.83
N ASP A 42 -7.39 2.35 -4.17
CA ASP A 42 -5.97 2.45 -4.50
C ASP A 42 -5.19 1.26 -3.95
N ILE A 43 -4.46 0.58 -4.82
CA ILE A 43 -3.60 -0.53 -4.40
C ILE A 43 -2.38 0.04 -3.68
N SER A 44 -2.17 -0.42 -2.44
CA SER A 44 -1.07 0.02 -1.60
C SER A 44 0.27 -0.50 -2.12
N ARG A 45 1.26 0.41 -2.27
CA ARG A 45 2.61 0.00 -2.64
C ARG A 45 3.25 -0.76 -1.49
N GLN A 46 3.55 -2.04 -1.74
CA GLN A 46 4.12 -2.98 -0.79
C GLN A 46 5.58 -2.67 -0.48
N GLY A 47 6.06 -3.17 0.65
CA GLY A 47 7.44 -3.05 1.11
C GLY A 47 7.55 -2.40 2.49
N THR A 48 8.61 -2.74 3.21
CA THR A 48 8.97 -2.11 4.49
C THR A 48 9.44 -0.66 4.29
N ALA A 49 9.67 0.07 5.37
CA ALA A 49 10.24 1.44 5.28
C ALA A 49 11.59 1.44 4.54
N TYR A 50 12.35 0.35 4.66
CA TYR A 50 13.57 0.11 3.90
C TYR A 50 13.32 0.17 2.39
N ASN A 51 12.40 -0.67 1.89
CA ASN A 51 12.06 -0.73 0.47
C ASN A 51 11.46 0.59 -0.04
N LYS A 52 10.56 1.21 0.75
CA LYS A 52 9.91 2.48 0.41
C LYS A 52 10.92 3.63 0.26
N GLY A 53 11.94 3.68 1.11
CA GLY A 53 13.04 4.67 1.01
C GLY A 53 13.94 4.48 -0.23
N MET A 54 13.79 3.37 -0.95
CA MET A 54 14.58 2.99 -2.11
C MET A 54 13.69 2.76 -3.36
N GLY A 55 12.64 3.57 -3.56
CA GLY A 55 11.73 3.46 -4.70
C GLY A 55 10.75 2.30 -4.63
N GLY A 56 10.78 1.46 -3.58
CA GLY A 56 9.96 0.27 -3.44
C GLY A 56 10.54 -0.96 -4.12
N VAL A 57 11.84 -0.99 -4.42
CA VAL A 57 12.55 -2.17 -4.94
C VAL A 57 12.73 -3.23 -3.86
N GLY A 58 12.86 -4.49 -4.28
CA GLY A 58 13.06 -5.59 -3.35
C GLY A 58 12.97 -6.99 -3.96
N ILE A 59 12.62 -7.13 -5.24
CA ILE A 59 12.47 -8.46 -5.88
C ILE A 59 13.80 -9.21 -5.92
N ALA A 60 14.91 -8.52 -6.18
CA ALA A 60 16.25 -9.09 -6.16
C ALA A 60 17.04 -8.75 -4.88
N ASN A 61 16.46 -8.00 -3.95
CA ASN A 61 17.14 -7.59 -2.72
C ASN A 61 17.35 -8.81 -1.79
N ARG A 62 18.60 -9.01 -1.37
CA ARG A 62 19.02 -10.04 -0.41
C ARG A 62 19.77 -9.42 0.76
N SER A 63 19.04 -8.67 1.58
CA SER A 63 19.61 -8.10 2.80
C SER A 63 19.52 -9.11 3.95
N HIS A 64 20.60 -9.29 4.69
CA HIS A 64 20.61 -10.06 5.93
C HIS A 64 20.17 -9.26 7.15
N ARG A 65 19.93 -7.96 6.99
CA ARG A 65 19.63 -6.99 8.07
C ARG A 65 18.19 -6.52 8.10
N PHE A 66 17.53 -6.47 6.94
CA PHE A 66 16.19 -5.92 6.81
C PHE A 66 15.23 -7.00 6.32
N VAL A 67 14.03 -6.96 6.87
CA VAL A 67 12.95 -7.83 6.39
C VAL A 67 12.57 -7.41 4.98
N ASN A 68 12.55 -8.38 4.07
CA ASN A 68 12.07 -8.21 2.71
C ASN A 68 11.03 -9.29 2.40
N TYR A 69 9.75 -8.88 2.26
CA TYR A 69 8.63 -9.76 1.91
C TYR A 69 8.16 -9.57 0.44
N LEU A 70 8.84 -8.70 -0.31
CA LEU A 70 8.50 -8.50 -1.72
C LEU A 70 8.81 -9.73 -2.57
N ASN A 71 9.80 -10.52 -2.17
CA ASN A 71 10.10 -11.82 -2.74
C ASN A 71 10.24 -12.86 -1.63
N PRO A 72 9.39 -13.90 -1.58
CA PRO A 72 9.47 -14.92 -0.52
C PRO A 72 10.79 -15.69 -0.48
N ALA A 73 11.54 -15.75 -1.58
CA ALA A 73 12.87 -16.34 -1.58
C ALA A 73 13.90 -15.50 -0.79
N ALA A 74 13.67 -14.18 -0.65
CA ALA A 74 14.60 -13.28 0.03
C ALA A 74 14.75 -13.58 1.53
N VAL A 75 13.78 -14.25 2.15
CA VAL A 75 13.84 -14.62 3.56
C VAL A 75 15.02 -15.54 3.89
N THR A 76 15.59 -16.20 2.88
CA THR A 76 16.78 -17.05 3.01
C THR A 76 18.10 -16.29 3.18
N ALA A 77 18.11 -14.98 2.92
CA ALA A 77 19.32 -14.15 2.97
C ALA A 77 19.76 -13.79 4.40
N ARG A 78 18.85 -13.92 5.37
CA ARG A 78 19.12 -13.60 6.77
C ARG A 78 20.18 -14.50 7.41
N ASP A 79 20.75 -14.03 8.50
CA ASP A 79 21.70 -14.79 9.30
C ASP A 79 21.03 -16.03 9.94
N THR A 80 21.78 -17.10 10.10
CA THR A 80 21.30 -18.32 10.76
C THR A 80 20.86 -18.02 12.19
N LEU A 81 19.71 -18.56 12.62
CA LEU A 81 19.09 -18.36 13.93
C LEU A 81 18.60 -16.92 14.20
N SER A 82 18.62 -16.02 13.23
CA SER A 82 18.13 -14.66 13.43
C SER A 82 16.60 -14.61 13.37
N PHE A 83 16.01 -13.92 14.36
CA PHE A 83 14.66 -13.42 14.33
C PHE A 83 14.69 -11.97 13.81
N MET A 84 13.77 -11.61 12.94
CA MET A 84 13.67 -10.24 12.47
C MET A 84 12.20 -9.82 12.43
N MET A 85 11.92 -8.57 12.80
CA MET A 85 10.60 -7.97 12.74
C MET A 85 10.71 -6.55 12.23
N ASP A 86 9.76 -6.13 11.41
CA ASP A 86 9.65 -4.77 10.91
C ASP A 86 8.23 -4.24 11.10
N VAL A 87 8.13 -3.04 11.67
CA VAL A 87 6.87 -2.32 11.87
C VAL A 87 7.02 -0.95 11.27
N GLY A 88 6.05 -0.54 10.46
CA GLY A 88 6.10 0.73 9.75
C GLY A 88 4.83 1.56 9.85
N VAL A 89 5.02 2.87 9.99
CA VAL A 89 3.96 3.88 10.00
C VAL A 89 4.25 4.92 8.92
N VAL A 90 3.23 5.37 8.23
CA VAL A 90 3.30 6.42 7.21
C VAL A 90 2.37 7.56 7.56
N ASN A 91 2.89 8.79 7.46
CA ASN A 91 2.09 10.00 7.43
C ASN A 91 2.03 10.51 5.98
N GLN A 92 0.82 10.68 5.45
CA GLN A 92 0.56 11.09 4.07
C GLN A 92 -0.02 12.49 4.06
N ASN A 93 0.64 13.40 3.35
CA ASN A 93 0.16 14.76 3.08
C ASN A 93 -0.12 14.86 1.59
N LYS A 94 -1.38 15.02 1.21
CA LYS A 94 -1.81 15.07 -0.18
C LYS A 94 -2.48 16.40 -0.51
N ILE A 95 -2.17 16.92 -1.69
CA ILE A 95 -2.74 18.14 -2.25
C ILE A 95 -3.41 17.78 -3.57
N PHE A 96 -4.70 18.00 -3.66
CA PHE A 96 -5.53 17.74 -4.83
C PHE A 96 -5.78 19.02 -5.59
N LYS A 97 -5.71 18.96 -6.92
CA LYS A 97 -6.00 20.09 -7.82
C LYS A 97 -6.87 19.62 -8.97
N GLN A 98 -7.97 20.36 -9.18
CA GLN A 98 -8.86 20.19 -10.34
C GLN A 98 -9.37 21.57 -10.79
N GLY A 99 -9.00 22.00 -11.97
CA GLY A 99 -9.27 23.36 -12.43
C GLY A 99 -8.71 24.41 -11.46
N SER A 100 -9.56 25.29 -10.94
CA SER A 100 -9.21 26.27 -9.89
C SER A 100 -9.34 25.74 -8.47
N GLY A 101 -9.98 24.58 -8.28
CA GLY A 101 -10.19 23.96 -6.97
C GLY A 101 -8.91 23.33 -6.42
N LYS A 102 -8.70 23.49 -5.10
CA LYS A 102 -7.59 22.88 -4.35
C LYS A 102 -8.13 22.37 -3.02
N SER A 103 -7.74 21.14 -2.67
CA SER A 103 -8.03 20.51 -1.38
C SER A 103 -6.76 19.90 -0.81
N VAL A 104 -6.71 19.70 0.51
CA VAL A 104 -5.57 19.10 1.22
C VAL A 104 -6.11 18.07 2.20
N ASN A 105 -5.41 16.94 2.29
CA ASN A 105 -5.71 15.90 3.27
C ASN A 105 -4.42 15.42 3.94
N ASN A 106 -4.52 15.08 5.22
CA ASN A 106 -3.46 14.46 6.00
C ASN A 106 -4.00 13.20 6.68
N SER A 107 -3.29 12.09 6.52
CA SER A 107 -3.63 10.82 7.18
C SER A 107 -2.39 10.13 7.71
N THR A 108 -2.54 9.35 8.78
CA THR A 108 -1.45 8.58 9.40
C THR A 108 -1.89 7.14 9.61
N ASN A 109 -1.13 6.19 9.05
CA ASN A 109 -1.52 4.78 9.02
C ASN A 109 -0.34 3.85 9.24
N MET A 110 -0.60 2.67 9.77
CA MET A 110 0.36 1.58 9.80
C MET A 110 0.36 0.87 8.43
N PHE A 111 1.54 0.69 7.82
CA PHE A 111 1.63 0.08 6.50
C PHE A 111 2.27 -1.32 6.49
N ASN A 112 2.91 -1.76 7.58
CA ASN A 112 3.38 -3.13 7.68
C ASN A 112 3.61 -3.55 9.13
N PHE A 113 3.34 -4.83 9.37
CA PHE A 113 3.84 -5.61 10.49
C PHE A 113 4.29 -6.95 9.92
N VAL A 114 5.59 -7.21 9.92
CA VAL A 114 6.18 -8.41 9.31
C VAL A 114 7.24 -9.00 10.22
N ALA A 115 7.22 -10.31 10.39
CA ALA A 115 8.20 -11.03 11.18
C ALA A 115 8.75 -12.23 10.41
N THR A 116 10.02 -12.57 10.65
CA THR A 116 10.69 -13.72 10.05
C THR A 116 11.35 -14.56 11.12
N PHE A 117 11.25 -15.87 10.96
CA PHE A 117 11.72 -16.85 11.94
C PHE A 117 12.65 -17.88 11.28
N PRO A 118 13.69 -18.33 11.98
CA PRO A 118 14.52 -19.43 11.51
C PRO A 118 13.75 -20.75 11.59
N ILE A 119 13.86 -21.60 10.56
CA ILE A 119 13.36 -22.97 10.62
C ILE A 119 14.55 -23.92 10.76
N TYR A 120 15.37 -24.00 9.72
CA TYR A 120 16.50 -24.91 9.68
C TYR A 120 17.54 -24.40 8.67
N LYS A 121 18.82 -24.33 9.08
CA LYS A 121 19.94 -23.88 8.22
C LYS A 121 19.57 -22.60 7.42
N LYS A 122 19.51 -22.71 6.10
CA LYS A 122 19.18 -21.62 5.15
C LYS A 122 17.70 -21.57 4.78
N SER A 123 16.81 -22.03 5.66
CA SER A 123 15.36 -21.92 5.49
C SER A 123 14.75 -21.07 6.58
N ALA A 124 13.70 -20.35 6.22
CA ALA A 124 13.01 -19.43 7.10
C ALA A 124 11.52 -19.34 6.81
N PHE A 125 10.78 -18.97 7.83
CA PHE A 125 9.39 -18.63 7.78
C PHE A 125 9.21 -17.12 7.82
N ILE A 126 8.22 -16.61 7.11
CA ILE A 126 7.78 -15.22 7.14
C ILE A 126 6.28 -15.16 7.40
N LEU A 127 5.88 -14.20 8.22
CA LEU A 127 4.49 -13.90 8.54
C LEU A 127 4.31 -12.40 8.57
N GLY A 128 3.21 -11.89 8.03
CA GLY A 128 2.93 -10.46 8.10
C GLY A 128 1.51 -10.09 7.76
N ILE A 129 1.16 -8.87 8.16
CA ILE A 129 -0.08 -8.19 7.77
C ILE A 129 0.28 -6.82 7.21
N THR A 130 -0.32 -6.50 6.06
CA THR A 130 -0.11 -5.18 5.39
C THR A 130 -1.41 -4.76 4.72
N PRO A 131 -1.67 -3.45 4.52
CA PRO A 131 -2.76 -3.00 3.67
C PRO A 131 -2.54 -3.48 2.22
N PHE A 132 -3.61 -3.92 1.59
CA PHE A 132 -3.63 -4.35 0.19
C PHE A 132 -4.18 -3.25 -0.72
N SER A 133 -5.32 -2.65 -0.35
CA SER A 133 -5.91 -1.50 -1.04
C SER A 133 -6.75 -0.68 -0.09
N ASP A 134 -6.89 0.61 -0.39
CA ASP A 134 -7.58 1.58 0.45
C ASP A 134 -8.59 2.37 -0.35
N VAL A 135 -9.76 2.60 0.24
CA VAL A 135 -10.80 3.51 -0.24
C VAL A 135 -10.90 4.65 0.75
N GLY A 136 -10.73 5.87 0.29
CA GLY A 136 -10.88 7.06 1.10
C GLY A 136 -11.16 8.25 0.19
N TYR A 137 -12.38 8.77 0.19
CA TYR A 137 -12.76 9.97 -0.52
C TYR A 137 -14.02 10.58 0.10
N ASP A 138 -14.07 11.88 0.09
CA ASP A 138 -15.25 12.69 0.40
C ASP A 138 -15.26 13.89 -0.53
N PHE A 139 -16.23 13.98 -1.40
CA PHE A 139 -16.42 15.12 -2.27
C PHE A 139 -17.88 15.48 -2.45
N SER A 140 -18.10 16.76 -2.59
CA SER A 140 -19.43 17.35 -2.79
C SER A 140 -19.33 18.42 -3.86
N HIS A 141 -20.30 18.47 -4.75
CA HIS A 141 -20.39 19.52 -5.74
C HIS A 141 -21.85 19.87 -6.06
N PRO A 142 -22.16 21.16 -6.29
CA PRO A 142 -23.48 21.55 -6.76
C PRO A 142 -23.67 21.10 -8.21
N ILE A 143 -24.87 20.64 -8.52
CA ILE A 143 -25.30 20.41 -9.91
C ILE A 143 -25.59 21.75 -10.55
N THR A 144 -24.94 22.06 -11.66
CA THR A 144 -25.06 23.32 -12.37
C THR A 144 -25.84 23.22 -13.68
N ASP A 145 -26.44 22.07 -13.97
CA ASP A 145 -27.25 21.86 -15.17
C ASP A 145 -28.55 22.68 -15.09
N PRO A 146 -28.77 23.69 -15.98
CA PRO A 146 -29.94 24.53 -15.96
C PRO A 146 -31.26 23.76 -16.07
N SER A 147 -31.27 22.63 -16.76
CA SER A 147 -32.45 21.77 -16.91
C SER A 147 -32.88 21.11 -15.59
N VAL A 148 -31.94 20.90 -14.70
CA VAL A 148 -32.18 20.34 -13.35
C VAL A 148 -32.55 21.46 -12.39
N ILE A 149 -31.67 22.46 -12.19
CA ILE A 149 -31.85 23.51 -11.20
C ILE A 149 -33.04 24.43 -11.48
N GLY A 150 -33.40 24.61 -12.77
CA GLY A 150 -34.57 25.39 -13.16
C GLY A 150 -35.92 24.80 -12.68
N ASN A 151 -35.94 23.48 -12.42
CA ASN A 151 -37.13 22.77 -11.98
C ASN A 151 -37.12 22.42 -10.48
N THR A 152 -35.93 22.15 -9.92
CA THR A 152 -35.80 21.57 -8.58
C THR A 152 -35.09 22.48 -7.57
N GLY A 153 -34.65 23.67 -8.00
CA GLY A 153 -33.76 24.50 -7.18
C GLY A 153 -32.34 23.92 -7.09
N ASN A 154 -31.59 24.32 -6.07
CA ASN A 154 -30.22 23.88 -5.88
C ASN A 154 -30.18 22.40 -5.52
N VAL A 155 -29.32 21.67 -6.21
CA VAL A 155 -29.10 20.26 -5.99
C VAL A 155 -27.61 20.03 -5.71
N THR A 156 -27.29 19.30 -4.64
CA THR A 156 -25.93 18.94 -4.28
C THR A 156 -25.74 17.43 -4.41
N TYR A 157 -24.72 17.04 -5.14
CA TYR A 157 -24.24 15.65 -5.22
C TYR A 157 -23.05 15.48 -4.29
N SER A 158 -23.13 14.52 -3.37
CA SER A 158 -22.04 14.15 -2.47
C SER A 158 -21.72 12.67 -2.63
N SER A 159 -20.45 12.33 -2.55
CA SER A 159 -20.01 10.95 -2.56
C SER A 159 -18.88 10.77 -1.55
N GLU A 160 -19.03 9.77 -0.70
CA GLU A 160 -18.12 9.43 0.36
C GLU A 160 -17.76 7.94 0.27
N GLY A 161 -16.53 7.60 0.60
CA GLY A 161 -16.11 6.22 0.67
C GLY A 161 -14.99 6.03 1.65
N SER A 162 -15.01 4.90 2.33
CA SER A 162 -14.02 4.54 3.34
C SER A 162 -13.78 3.04 3.37
N GLY A 163 -12.72 2.64 4.05
CA GLY A 163 -12.39 1.26 4.32
C GLY A 163 -11.18 0.74 3.56
N SER A 164 -10.68 -0.42 4.00
CA SER A 164 -9.46 -1.01 3.49
C SER A 164 -9.55 -2.51 3.33
N LEU A 165 -8.82 -3.02 2.38
CA LEU A 165 -8.50 -4.43 2.28
C LEU A 165 -7.09 -4.65 2.83
N TYR A 166 -6.97 -5.61 3.73
CA TYR A 166 -5.71 -6.06 4.29
C TYR A 166 -5.31 -7.39 3.67
N GLN A 167 -4.03 -7.66 3.65
CA GLN A 167 -3.49 -8.98 3.34
C GLN A 167 -2.73 -9.53 4.55
N LEU A 168 -3.16 -10.69 5.04
CA LEU A 168 -2.42 -11.54 5.96
C LEU A 168 -1.69 -12.58 5.13
N PHE A 169 -0.40 -12.71 5.30
CA PHE A 169 0.40 -13.68 4.56
C PHE A 169 1.31 -14.47 5.47
N GLY A 170 1.53 -15.71 5.09
CA GLY A 170 2.49 -16.60 5.72
C GLY A 170 3.18 -17.45 4.67
N GLY A 171 4.47 -17.64 4.82
CA GLY A 171 5.25 -18.36 3.82
C GLY A 171 6.60 -18.79 4.30
N MET A 172 7.30 -19.51 3.43
CA MET A 172 8.64 -20.00 3.71
C MET A 172 9.53 -19.88 2.48
N GLY A 173 10.81 -19.75 2.75
CA GLY A 173 11.86 -19.81 1.75
C GLY A 173 12.94 -20.82 2.13
N ALA A 174 13.56 -21.39 1.13
CA ALA A 174 14.68 -22.30 1.28
C ALA A 174 15.74 -22.06 0.19
N SER A 175 17.01 -22.10 0.56
CA SER A 175 18.10 -22.16 -0.41
C SER A 175 18.32 -23.60 -0.81
N LEU A 176 18.07 -23.90 -2.09
CA LEU A 176 18.24 -25.27 -2.64
C LEU A 176 19.71 -25.57 -2.90
N TRP A 177 20.47 -24.57 -3.38
CA TRP A 177 21.93 -24.64 -3.58
C TRP A 177 22.57 -23.38 -2.99
N SER A 178 23.86 -23.28 -3.05
CA SER A 178 24.61 -22.15 -2.48
C SER A 178 24.12 -20.78 -2.99
N ASN A 179 23.64 -20.72 -4.21
CA ASN A 179 23.33 -19.47 -4.91
C ASN A 179 21.87 -19.35 -5.35
N PHE A 180 21.06 -20.38 -5.21
CA PHE A 180 19.68 -20.41 -5.67
C PHE A 180 18.71 -20.59 -4.51
N SER A 181 17.73 -19.70 -4.43
CA SER A 181 16.71 -19.69 -3.38
C SER A 181 15.32 -19.65 -3.98
N VAL A 182 14.41 -20.35 -3.35
CA VAL A 182 12.99 -20.39 -3.70
C VAL A 182 12.15 -20.05 -2.49
N GLY A 183 10.96 -19.56 -2.70
CA GLY A 183 10.01 -19.28 -1.63
C GLY A 183 8.57 -19.28 -2.13
N ALA A 184 7.68 -19.53 -1.20
CA ALA A 184 6.23 -19.48 -1.44
C ALA A 184 5.52 -18.88 -0.24
N GLU A 185 4.47 -18.12 -0.51
CA GLU A 185 3.58 -17.48 0.46
C GLU A 185 2.13 -17.80 0.13
N LEU A 186 1.34 -18.07 1.15
CA LEU A 186 -0.11 -18.05 1.09
C LEU A 186 -0.59 -16.69 1.59
N ILE A 187 -1.46 -16.04 0.84
CA ILE A 187 -1.95 -14.69 1.14
C ILE A 187 -3.48 -14.75 1.26
N TYR A 188 -4.00 -14.26 2.38
CA TYR A 188 -5.43 -14.07 2.62
C TYR A 188 -5.73 -12.57 2.60
N VAL A 189 -6.46 -12.13 1.58
CA VAL A 189 -6.95 -10.76 1.43
C VAL A 189 -8.33 -10.68 2.04
N PHE A 190 -8.61 -9.67 2.88
CA PHE A 190 -9.90 -9.49 3.54
C PHE A 190 -10.13 -8.02 3.90
N GLY A 191 -11.39 -7.64 4.04
CA GLY A 191 -11.79 -6.31 4.52
C GLY A 191 -13.14 -5.87 4.01
N ASN A 192 -13.49 -4.65 4.38
CA ASN A 192 -14.74 -3.99 3.99
C ASN A 192 -14.44 -2.66 3.31
N LEU A 193 -15.24 -2.33 2.30
CA LEU A 193 -15.21 -1.05 1.60
C LEU A 193 -16.62 -0.48 1.58
N ASP A 194 -16.81 0.72 2.10
CA ASP A 194 -18.06 1.44 2.11
C ASP A 194 -18.02 2.57 1.07
N LYS A 195 -19.09 2.70 0.29
CA LYS A 195 -19.21 3.67 -0.80
C LYS A 195 -20.61 4.23 -0.80
N ASP A 196 -20.75 5.47 -0.37
CA ASP A 196 -22.02 6.15 -0.20
C ASP A 196 -22.15 7.32 -1.19
N THR A 197 -23.38 7.56 -1.63
CA THR A 197 -23.72 8.62 -2.54
C THR A 197 -25.01 9.26 -2.09
N ARG A 198 -25.03 10.59 -2.10
CA ARG A 198 -26.18 11.38 -1.72
C ARG A 198 -26.46 12.44 -2.80
N MET A 199 -27.69 12.55 -3.21
CA MET A 199 -28.20 13.67 -3.98
C MET A 199 -29.21 14.42 -3.10
N SER A 200 -28.87 15.61 -2.65
CA SER A 200 -29.71 16.43 -1.76
C SER A 200 -30.28 17.64 -2.49
N PHE A 201 -31.55 17.93 -2.21
CA PHE A 201 -32.29 19.08 -2.70
C PHE A 201 -32.45 20.09 -1.57
N ASP A 202 -32.24 21.37 -1.84
CA ASP A 202 -32.46 22.46 -0.86
C ASP A 202 -33.96 22.71 -0.65
N ASP A 203 -34.76 22.47 -1.68
CA ASP A 203 -36.22 22.55 -1.57
C ASP A 203 -36.78 21.24 -0.99
N ASN A 204 -37.46 21.37 0.15
CA ASN A 204 -38.09 20.24 0.85
C ASN A 204 -39.27 19.60 0.11
N THR A 205 -39.71 20.20 -1.00
CA THR A 205 -40.71 19.60 -1.90
C THR A 205 -40.14 18.36 -2.59
N TYR A 206 -38.83 18.34 -2.80
CA TYR A 206 -38.12 17.23 -3.42
C TYR A 206 -37.50 16.31 -2.39
N ARG A 207 -37.43 15.03 -2.72
CA ARG A 207 -36.85 14.00 -1.85
C ARG A 207 -35.36 13.77 -2.17
N SER A 208 -34.53 14.00 -1.19
CA SER A 208 -33.09 13.64 -1.27
C SER A 208 -32.93 12.12 -1.42
N ILE A 209 -32.02 11.69 -2.29
CA ILE A 209 -31.77 10.30 -2.61
C ILE A 209 -30.45 9.88 -1.95
N TYR A 210 -30.51 8.78 -1.22
CA TYR A 210 -29.36 8.12 -0.59
C TYR A 210 -29.17 6.74 -1.18
N SER A 211 -27.98 6.43 -1.59
CA SER A 211 -27.63 5.08 -2.04
C SER A 211 -26.19 4.74 -1.66
N GLY A 212 -25.94 3.50 -1.31
CA GLY A 212 -24.59 3.07 -0.94
C GLY A 212 -24.39 1.57 -1.10
N TYR A 213 -23.14 1.19 -1.00
CA TYR A 213 -22.68 -0.20 -1.06
C TYR A 213 -21.63 -0.46 0.02
N THR A 214 -21.84 -1.51 0.79
CA THR A 214 -20.81 -2.13 1.63
C THR A 214 -20.30 -3.38 0.93
N LEU A 215 -19.05 -3.38 0.53
CA LEU A 215 -18.36 -4.52 -0.09
C LEU A 215 -17.60 -5.26 1.00
N GLN A 216 -18.08 -6.45 1.40
CA GLN A 216 -17.35 -7.37 2.27
C GLN A 216 -16.59 -8.35 1.39
N LEU A 217 -15.26 -8.25 1.35
CA LEU A 217 -14.43 -8.94 0.37
C LEU A 217 -13.43 -9.87 1.06
N ASN A 218 -13.22 -11.04 0.47
CA ASN A 218 -12.11 -11.90 0.81
C ASN A 218 -11.59 -12.67 -0.41
N ALA A 219 -10.31 -13.03 -0.38
CA ALA A 219 -9.68 -13.86 -1.39
C ALA A 219 -8.48 -14.60 -0.80
N VAL A 220 -8.19 -15.78 -1.34
CA VAL A 220 -6.96 -16.52 -1.03
C VAL A 220 -6.14 -16.62 -2.30
N THR A 221 -4.87 -16.26 -2.22
CA THR A 221 -3.93 -16.35 -3.34
C THR A 221 -2.57 -16.85 -2.86
N GLY A 222 -1.75 -17.32 -3.79
CA GLY A 222 -0.37 -17.72 -3.56
C GLY A 222 0.60 -16.80 -4.26
N LYS A 223 1.75 -16.58 -3.65
CA LYS A 223 2.88 -15.88 -4.25
C LYS A 223 4.11 -16.77 -4.20
N PHE A 224 4.80 -16.87 -5.31
CA PHE A 224 6.03 -17.64 -5.48
C PHE A 224 7.17 -16.70 -5.82
N GLY A 225 8.36 -17.05 -5.38
CA GLY A 225 9.54 -16.26 -5.64
C GLY A 225 10.77 -17.11 -5.82
N VAL A 226 11.67 -16.64 -6.67
CA VAL A 226 12.98 -17.22 -6.88
C VAL A 226 14.03 -16.14 -6.89
N GLN A 227 15.23 -16.48 -6.42
CA GLN A 227 16.41 -15.60 -6.50
C GLN A 227 17.64 -16.43 -6.83
N TYR A 228 18.49 -15.88 -7.70
CA TYR A 228 19.79 -16.41 -8.02
C TYR A 228 20.86 -15.37 -7.74
N GLU A 229 21.83 -15.70 -6.90
CA GLU A 229 22.91 -14.84 -6.48
C GLU A 229 24.24 -15.33 -7.08
N LYS A 230 24.95 -14.47 -7.79
CA LYS A 230 26.25 -14.75 -8.39
C LYS A 230 27.32 -13.84 -7.82
N PRO A 231 28.21 -14.34 -6.96
CA PRO A 231 29.40 -13.60 -6.57
C PRO A 231 30.27 -13.30 -7.80
N LEU A 232 30.71 -12.07 -7.92
CA LEU A 232 31.63 -11.58 -8.93
C LEU A 232 32.97 -11.23 -8.29
N SER A 233 33.93 -10.78 -9.09
CA SER A 233 35.21 -10.29 -8.58
C SER A 233 35.06 -9.01 -7.74
N ASN A 234 36.05 -8.72 -6.89
CA ASN A 234 36.16 -7.48 -6.12
C ASN A 234 34.99 -7.20 -5.12
N GLY A 235 34.41 -8.25 -4.51
CA GLY A 235 33.32 -8.10 -3.53
C GLY A 235 31.97 -7.71 -4.14
N LEU A 236 31.85 -7.73 -5.47
CA LEU A 236 30.58 -7.51 -6.15
C LEU A 236 29.73 -8.79 -6.13
N THR A 237 28.45 -8.62 -5.96
CA THR A 237 27.45 -9.69 -6.04
C THR A 237 26.29 -9.24 -6.92
N LEU A 238 26.00 -10.04 -7.94
CA LEU A 238 24.84 -9.84 -8.81
C LEU A 238 23.73 -10.78 -8.37
N THR A 239 22.54 -10.24 -8.14
CA THR A 239 21.34 -11.03 -7.83
C THR A 239 20.26 -10.76 -8.88
N ALA A 240 19.67 -11.83 -9.40
CA ALA A 240 18.45 -11.78 -10.20
C ALA A 240 17.30 -12.41 -9.39
N GLY A 241 16.13 -11.80 -9.46
CA GLY A 241 14.94 -12.27 -8.77
C GLY A 241 13.72 -12.28 -9.68
N ALA A 242 12.79 -13.20 -9.45
CA ALA A 242 11.49 -13.20 -10.06
C ALA A 242 10.42 -13.57 -9.04
N THR A 243 9.21 -13.03 -9.23
CA THR A 243 8.04 -13.30 -8.40
C THR A 243 6.81 -13.50 -9.26
N TYR A 244 5.90 -14.33 -8.79
CA TYR A 244 4.59 -14.54 -9.39
C TYR A 244 3.54 -14.65 -8.30
N ARG A 245 2.54 -13.75 -8.31
CA ARG A 245 1.34 -13.85 -7.49
C ARG A 245 0.18 -14.29 -8.37
N MET A 246 -0.49 -15.33 -7.96
CA MET A 246 -1.65 -15.88 -8.69
C MET A 246 -2.83 -14.90 -8.63
N GLY A 247 -3.57 -14.79 -9.71
CA GLY A 247 -4.88 -14.16 -9.67
C GLY A 247 -5.86 -14.99 -8.82
N ALA A 248 -6.77 -14.31 -8.11
CA ALA A 248 -7.73 -14.98 -7.25
C ALA A 248 -9.13 -14.45 -7.42
N LYS A 249 -10.14 -15.32 -7.33
CA LYS A 249 -11.54 -14.90 -7.31
C LYS A 249 -11.84 -14.20 -5.98
N LEU A 250 -12.41 -13.00 -6.06
CA LEU A 250 -12.97 -12.32 -4.90
C LEU A 250 -14.27 -13.00 -4.51
N LYS A 251 -14.38 -13.32 -3.23
CA LYS A 251 -15.58 -13.87 -2.59
C LYS A 251 -16.13 -12.83 -1.61
N GLY A 252 -17.39 -12.99 -1.24
CA GLY A 252 -18.04 -12.13 -0.28
C GLY A 252 -19.35 -11.56 -0.80
N TYR A 253 -19.71 -10.39 -0.32
CA TYR A 253 -21.01 -9.79 -0.56
C TYR A 253 -20.86 -8.30 -0.94
N ALA A 254 -21.66 -7.87 -1.93
CA ALA A 254 -21.96 -6.47 -2.19
C ALA A 254 -23.36 -6.18 -1.60
N LYS A 255 -23.42 -5.60 -0.42
CA LYS A 255 -24.66 -5.17 0.22
C LYS A 255 -24.96 -3.76 -0.20
N GLY A 256 -26.07 -3.53 -0.88
CA GLY A 256 -26.50 -2.21 -1.32
C GLY A 256 -27.74 -1.74 -0.59
N TYR A 257 -27.88 -0.44 -0.48
CA TYR A 257 -29.09 0.20 -0.01
C TYR A 257 -29.46 1.40 -0.90
N GLN A 258 -30.77 1.72 -0.91
CA GLN A 258 -31.28 2.94 -1.52
C GLN A 258 -32.53 3.37 -0.76
N TYR A 259 -32.62 4.65 -0.41
CA TYR A 259 -33.81 5.24 0.18
C TYR A 259 -33.91 6.72 -0.18
N THR A 260 -35.07 7.30 0.06
CA THR A 260 -35.31 8.74 -0.06
C THR A 260 -35.62 9.34 1.32
N ALA A 261 -35.30 10.62 1.47
CA ALA A 261 -35.58 11.36 2.69
C ALA A 261 -36.03 12.80 2.39
N VAL A 262 -36.87 13.33 3.23
CA VAL A 262 -37.30 14.76 3.23
C VAL A 262 -36.79 15.39 4.52
N SER A 263 -36.06 16.49 4.44
CA SER A 263 -35.47 17.16 5.61
C SER A 263 -34.69 16.22 6.53
N GLY A 264 -33.97 15.22 5.97
CA GLY A 264 -33.21 14.24 6.72
C GLY A 264 -34.01 13.08 7.32
N VAL A 265 -35.35 13.09 7.23
CA VAL A 265 -36.21 12.01 7.70
C VAL A 265 -36.49 11.02 6.58
N VAL A 266 -36.23 9.73 6.81
CA VAL A 266 -36.48 8.68 5.81
C VAL A 266 -37.96 8.62 5.46
N ASP A 267 -38.26 8.74 4.17
CA ASP A 267 -39.63 8.65 3.67
C ASP A 267 -40.06 7.17 3.56
N THR A 268 -40.84 6.74 4.56
CA THR A 268 -41.36 5.37 4.59
C THR A 268 -42.60 5.17 3.74
N THR A 269 -43.22 6.25 3.26
CA THR A 269 -44.50 6.19 2.54
C THR A 269 -44.35 5.86 1.08
N TYR A 270 -43.34 6.44 0.39
CA TYR A 270 -43.17 6.29 -1.06
C TYR A 270 -42.03 5.37 -1.46
N ASN A 271 -40.95 5.32 -0.66
CA ASN A 271 -39.80 4.44 -0.95
C ASN A 271 -39.21 3.92 0.36
N ALA A 272 -39.75 2.82 0.83
CA ALA A 272 -39.13 2.07 1.92
C ALA A 272 -37.67 1.78 1.57
N LYS A 273 -36.78 1.84 2.56
CA LYS A 273 -35.37 1.47 2.39
C LYS A 273 -35.26 0.13 1.67
N ARG A 274 -34.74 0.16 0.45
CA ARG A 274 -34.49 -1.05 -0.33
C ARG A 274 -33.08 -1.54 -0.03
N ASN A 275 -32.98 -2.68 0.60
CA ASN A 275 -31.73 -3.38 0.81
C ASN A 275 -31.63 -4.52 -0.20
N PHE A 276 -30.47 -4.71 -0.78
CA PHE A 276 -30.17 -5.83 -1.65
C PHE A 276 -28.78 -6.38 -1.33
N THR A 277 -28.63 -7.68 -1.49
CA THR A 277 -27.35 -8.36 -1.27
C THR A 277 -27.02 -9.16 -2.52
N ASP A 278 -25.85 -8.88 -3.10
CA ASP A 278 -25.33 -9.63 -4.22
C ASP A 278 -24.12 -10.44 -3.77
N THR A 279 -24.16 -11.76 -4.04
CA THR A 279 -23.08 -12.66 -3.65
C THR A 279 -22.08 -12.76 -4.79
N LEU A 280 -20.85 -12.33 -4.55
CA LEU A 280 -19.80 -12.23 -5.57
C LEU A 280 -19.35 -13.58 -6.15
N SER A 281 -19.58 -14.67 -5.44
CA SER A 281 -19.20 -16.03 -5.87
C SER A 281 -20.27 -16.75 -6.67
N ARG A 282 -21.44 -16.13 -6.91
CA ARG A 282 -22.56 -16.76 -7.64
C ARG A 282 -22.28 -16.81 -9.14
N SER A 283 -22.84 -17.81 -9.83
CA SER A 283 -22.68 -18.00 -11.27
C SER A 283 -22.97 -16.72 -12.06
N GLY A 284 -22.00 -16.23 -12.81
CA GLY A 284 -22.06 -14.99 -13.59
C GLY A 284 -21.30 -13.78 -12.99
N ASN A 285 -20.99 -13.76 -11.72
CA ASN A 285 -20.30 -12.65 -11.06
C ASN A 285 -18.82 -13.00 -10.80
N ASN A 286 -18.01 -12.95 -11.83
CA ASN A 286 -16.58 -13.29 -11.75
C ASN A 286 -15.72 -12.06 -11.49
N VAL A 287 -15.72 -11.57 -10.26
CA VAL A 287 -14.77 -10.51 -9.84
C VAL A 287 -13.48 -11.14 -9.36
N LYS A 288 -12.33 -10.66 -9.87
CA LYS A 288 -11.01 -11.26 -9.61
C LYS A 288 -9.96 -10.24 -9.27
N LEU A 289 -9.04 -10.63 -8.38
CA LEU A 289 -7.75 -9.95 -8.24
C LEU A 289 -6.86 -10.33 -9.43
N GLY A 290 -6.15 -9.34 -9.97
CA GLY A 290 -5.19 -9.55 -11.06
C GLY A 290 -4.01 -10.41 -10.61
N SER A 291 -3.48 -11.21 -11.54
CA SER A 291 -2.19 -11.86 -11.38
C SER A 291 -1.06 -10.84 -11.50
N GLU A 292 0.04 -11.05 -10.78
CA GLU A 292 1.18 -10.14 -10.78
C GLU A 292 2.48 -10.90 -11.06
N TYR A 293 3.27 -10.37 -11.96
CA TYR A 293 4.59 -10.86 -12.34
C TYR A 293 5.62 -9.79 -12.00
N GLY A 294 6.68 -10.17 -11.35
CA GLY A 294 7.77 -9.26 -11.01
C GLY A 294 9.12 -9.84 -11.42
N ILE A 295 9.99 -9.00 -11.93
CA ILE A 295 11.40 -9.32 -12.16
C ILE A 295 12.25 -8.21 -11.56
N GLY A 296 13.43 -8.58 -11.05
CA GLY A 296 14.35 -7.63 -10.45
C GLY A 296 15.80 -8.03 -10.64
N ILE A 297 16.65 -7.03 -10.60
CA ILE A 297 18.10 -7.20 -10.62
C ILE A 297 18.73 -6.30 -9.55
N SER A 298 19.71 -6.81 -8.85
CA SER A 298 20.47 -6.12 -7.81
C SER A 298 21.96 -6.32 -8.02
N LEU A 299 22.71 -5.24 -8.01
CA LEU A 299 24.16 -5.26 -7.95
C LEU A 299 24.60 -4.67 -6.62
N ARG A 300 25.30 -5.47 -5.81
CA ARG A 300 25.74 -5.10 -4.47
C ARG A 300 27.26 -5.23 -4.36
N LYS A 301 27.87 -4.28 -3.72
CA LYS A 301 29.28 -4.37 -3.33
C LYS A 301 29.41 -4.51 -1.82
N ASP A 302 29.65 -5.75 -1.37
CA ASP A 302 29.71 -6.11 0.05
C ASP A 302 28.53 -5.46 0.84
N ASP A 303 28.85 -4.79 1.94
CA ASP A 303 27.91 -4.03 2.74
C ASP A 303 28.01 -2.50 2.47
N LEU A 304 28.69 -2.09 1.39
CA LEU A 304 28.99 -0.68 1.12
C LEU A 304 27.86 0.00 0.34
N TRP A 305 27.46 -0.61 -0.77
CA TRP A 305 26.39 -0.04 -1.61
C TRP A 305 25.64 -1.12 -2.39
N SER A 306 24.39 -0.80 -2.74
CA SER A 306 23.60 -1.59 -3.68
C SER A 306 22.86 -0.71 -4.69
N LEU A 307 22.69 -1.24 -5.90
CA LEU A 307 21.89 -0.66 -6.98
C LEU A 307 20.87 -1.70 -7.42
N GLU A 308 19.59 -1.33 -7.45
CA GLU A 308 18.50 -2.26 -7.72
C GLU A 308 17.50 -1.69 -8.71
N PHE A 309 16.94 -2.59 -9.55
CA PHE A 309 15.86 -2.29 -10.47
C PHE A 309 14.83 -3.40 -10.46
N ASP A 310 13.55 -3.02 -10.36
CA ASP A 310 12.42 -3.93 -10.42
C ASP A 310 11.43 -3.49 -11.50
N TYR A 311 10.84 -4.46 -12.18
CA TYR A 311 9.69 -4.29 -13.04
C TYR A 311 8.58 -5.22 -12.59
N LEU A 312 7.37 -4.67 -12.39
CA LEU A 312 6.18 -5.43 -12.06
C LEU A 312 5.12 -5.20 -13.13
N PHE A 313 4.42 -6.26 -13.46
CA PHE A 313 3.27 -6.26 -14.36
C PHE A 313 2.10 -6.96 -13.67
N SER A 314 0.93 -6.33 -13.63
CA SER A 314 -0.29 -6.94 -13.09
C SER A 314 -1.42 -6.90 -14.11
N ASP A 315 -2.05 -8.06 -14.36
CA ASP A 315 -3.17 -8.17 -15.28
C ASP A 315 -4.51 -8.02 -14.55
N TRP A 316 -5.16 -6.88 -14.76
CA TRP A 316 -6.48 -6.54 -14.21
C TRP A 316 -7.56 -6.42 -15.30
N GLY A 317 -7.21 -6.60 -16.56
CA GLY A 317 -8.13 -6.42 -17.70
C GLY A 317 -9.39 -7.27 -17.61
N ASN A 318 -9.27 -8.44 -16.98
CA ASN A 318 -10.38 -9.38 -16.79
C ASN A 318 -10.87 -9.45 -15.33
N SER A 319 -10.68 -8.37 -14.55
CA SER A 319 -11.06 -8.34 -13.13
C SER A 319 -12.57 -8.28 -12.90
N GLY A 320 -13.34 -7.76 -13.87
CA GLY A 320 -14.80 -7.61 -13.77
C GLY A 320 -15.27 -6.44 -12.92
N PHE A 321 -14.36 -5.57 -12.44
CA PHE A 321 -14.73 -4.43 -11.61
C PHE A 321 -15.54 -3.38 -12.36
N ASP A 322 -15.36 -3.24 -13.67
CA ASP A 322 -16.06 -2.28 -14.52
C ASP A 322 -17.52 -2.64 -14.78
N SER A 323 -17.86 -3.93 -14.70
CA SER A 323 -19.20 -4.44 -14.97
C SER A 323 -20.01 -4.75 -13.72
N HIS A 324 -19.38 -4.85 -12.54
CA HIS A 324 -20.04 -5.29 -11.33
C HIS A 324 -20.48 -4.11 -10.43
N ARG A 325 -21.72 -4.20 -9.92
CA ARG A 325 -22.28 -3.20 -8.99
C ARG A 325 -21.43 -3.08 -7.73
N GLY A 326 -21.23 -1.83 -7.25
CA GLY A 326 -20.43 -1.52 -6.07
C GLY A 326 -18.92 -1.33 -6.38
N PHE A 327 -18.42 -1.86 -7.50
CA PHE A 327 -17.04 -1.62 -7.94
C PHE A 327 -16.95 -0.51 -8.98
N SER A 328 -17.92 -0.40 -9.87
CA SER A 328 -18.06 0.70 -10.82
C SER A 328 -18.84 1.85 -10.17
N ASN A 329 -18.33 3.07 -10.28
CA ASN A 329 -19.11 4.25 -9.93
C ASN A 329 -20.12 4.54 -11.07
N ARG A 330 -21.37 4.79 -10.73
CA ARG A 330 -22.43 5.18 -11.67
C ARG A 330 -22.45 6.68 -12.01
N GLY A 331 -21.42 7.44 -11.59
CA GLY A 331 -21.26 8.83 -11.96
C GLY A 331 -20.93 9.00 -13.46
N ALA A 332 -20.74 10.25 -13.89
CA ALA A 332 -20.44 10.60 -15.28
C ALA A 332 -19.07 10.10 -15.80
N ALA A 333 -18.24 9.50 -14.97
CA ALA A 333 -16.93 8.99 -15.36
C ALA A 333 -17.02 7.57 -15.92
N ASN A 334 -16.44 7.38 -17.10
CA ASN A 334 -16.30 6.04 -17.68
C ASN A 334 -15.09 5.34 -17.04
N PHE A 335 -15.33 4.26 -16.29
CA PHE A 335 -14.33 3.44 -15.63
C PHE A 335 -14.17 2.11 -16.38
N THR A 336 -12.93 1.75 -16.70
CA THR A 336 -12.58 0.45 -17.27
C THR A 336 -11.29 -0.07 -16.63
N THR A 337 -11.18 -1.38 -16.47
CA THR A 337 -9.99 -2.03 -15.94
C THR A 337 -8.98 -2.35 -17.04
N THR A 338 -7.70 -2.33 -16.69
CA THR A 338 -6.59 -2.57 -17.62
C THR A 338 -5.38 -3.14 -16.87
N SER A 339 -4.37 -3.58 -17.60
CA SER A 339 -3.11 -3.99 -16.97
C SER A 339 -2.39 -2.80 -16.33
N SER A 340 -1.69 -3.05 -15.22
CA SER A 340 -0.82 -2.08 -14.57
C SER A 340 0.65 -2.47 -14.72
N GLN A 341 1.52 -1.48 -14.76
CA GLN A 341 2.97 -1.64 -14.86
C GLN A 341 3.64 -0.75 -13.83
N SER A 342 4.74 -1.23 -13.27
CA SER A 342 5.54 -0.49 -12.29
C SER A 342 7.02 -0.67 -12.60
N PHE A 343 7.73 0.45 -12.74
CA PHE A 343 9.18 0.52 -12.90
C PHE A 343 9.75 1.17 -11.65
N ARG A 344 10.70 0.52 -11.02
CA ARG A 344 11.30 0.98 -9.78
C ARG A 344 12.81 0.90 -9.86
N GLY A 345 13.48 1.90 -9.31
CA GLY A 345 14.93 1.93 -9.21
C GLY A 345 15.38 2.52 -7.90
N GLY A 346 16.47 2.00 -7.35
CA GLY A 346 16.96 2.47 -6.08
C GLY A 346 18.45 2.23 -5.89
N PHE A 347 19.06 3.12 -5.12
CA PHE A 347 20.45 3.07 -4.72
C PHE A 347 20.58 3.22 -3.20
N GLU A 348 21.43 2.41 -2.61
CA GLU A 348 21.74 2.42 -1.19
C GLU A 348 23.26 2.56 -1.00
N ILE A 349 23.66 3.30 0.04
CA ILE A 349 25.05 3.39 0.47
C ILE A 349 25.16 3.45 1.99
N THR A 350 26.13 2.72 2.55
CA THR A 350 26.56 2.81 3.95
C THR A 350 28.05 3.15 3.97
N PRO A 351 28.45 4.41 4.22
CA PRO A 351 29.84 4.88 4.03
C PRO A 351 30.88 4.07 4.79
N ASN A 352 30.66 3.80 6.06
CA ASN A 352 31.51 2.93 6.87
C ASN A 352 30.73 2.42 8.07
N ARG A 353 30.24 1.21 7.97
CA ARG A 353 29.41 0.58 9.01
C ARG A 353 30.12 0.41 10.36
N ASN A 354 31.43 0.21 10.32
CA ASN A 354 32.23 -0.08 11.52
C ASN A 354 32.91 1.17 12.09
N ASP A 355 32.51 2.36 11.65
CA ASP A 355 33.12 3.61 12.14
C ASP A 355 32.73 3.84 13.61
N ILE A 356 33.71 3.76 14.51
CA ILE A 356 33.51 3.98 15.94
C ILE A 356 33.40 5.48 16.24
N ARG A 357 34.02 6.33 15.43
CA ARG A 357 34.18 7.77 15.71
C ARG A 357 33.01 8.60 15.20
N TYR A 358 32.50 8.29 14.00
CA TYR A 358 31.50 9.13 13.33
C TYR A 358 30.20 8.35 13.12
N TYR A 359 29.17 8.68 13.89
CA TYR A 359 27.86 8.02 13.82
C TYR A 359 27.23 8.05 12.44
N LEU A 360 27.25 9.21 11.74
CA LEU A 360 26.65 9.38 10.42
C LEU A 360 27.28 8.47 9.35
N ARG A 361 28.53 8.04 9.51
CA ARG A 361 29.14 7.08 8.58
C ARG A 361 28.60 5.67 8.70
N ARG A 362 27.98 5.34 9.85
CA ARG A 362 27.32 4.05 10.09
C ARG A 362 25.89 4.01 9.58
N CYS A 363 25.30 5.17 9.32
CA CYS A 363 23.95 5.27 8.79
C CYS A 363 23.92 4.79 7.35
N THR A 364 22.80 4.17 6.98
CA THR A 364 22.53 3.76 5.60
C THR A 364 21.65 4.82 4.93
N TYR A 365 22.06 5.29 3.77
CA TYR A 365 21.36 6.29 2.97
C TYR A 365 20.81 5.67 1.70
N ARG A 366 19.61 6.06 1.30
CA ARG A 366 18.91 5.53 0.13
C ARG A 366 18.30 6.65 -0.69
N ILE A 367 18.28 6.44 -1.97
CA ILE A 367 17.53 7.23 -2.93
C ILE A 367 16.86 6.28 -3.91
N GLY A 368 15.65 6.61 -4.34
CA GLY A 368 14.95 5.81 -5.33
C GLY A 368 13.96 6.61 -6.13
N ALA A 369 13.47 5.99 -7.19
CA ALA A 369 12.42 6.52 -8.04
C ALA A 369 11.50 5.40 -8.49
N TYR A 370 10.25 5.76 -8.78
CA TYR A 370 9.28 4.82 -9.31
C TYR A 370 8.35 5.50 -10.31
N TYR A 371 7.80 4.69 -11.22
CA TYR A 371 6.78 5.06 -12.16
C TYR A 371 5.77 3.92 -12.25
N ASP A 372 4.53 4.20 -11.85
CA ASP A 372 3.43 3.23 -11.79
C ASP A 372 2.30 3.66 -12.73
N THR A 373 1.69 2.71 -13.43
CA THR A 373 0.40 2.90 -14.09
C THR A 373 -0.68 2.18 -13.30
N MET A 374 -1.81 2.84 -13.07
CA MET A 374 -2.90 2.25 -12.30
C MET A 374 -3.62 1.15 -13.09
N TYR A 375 -4.31 0.25 -12.38
CA TYR A 375 -5.04 -0.88 -12.94
C TYR A 375 -6.35 -0.49 -13.63
N TYR A 376 -6.63 0.81 -13.74
CA TYR A 376 -7.86 1.33 -14.32
C TYR A 376 -7.60 2.55 -15.23
N LYS A 377 -8.57 2.78 -16.11
CA LYS A 377 -8.69 3.98 -16.94
C LYS A 377 -9.94 4.75 -16.53
N VAL A 378 -9.83 6.07 -16.51
CA VAL A 378 -10.92 7.00 -16.27
C VAL A 378 -11.11 7.85 -17.52
N ASN A 379 -12.30 7.81 -18.12
CA ASN A 379 -12.60 8.49 -19.39
C ASN A 379 -11.62 8.11 -20.52
N GLY A 380 -11.17 6.86 -20.54
CA GLY A 380 -10.22 6.35 -21.53
C GLY A 380 -8.74 6.59 -21.23
N GLU A 381 -8.43 7.45 -20.26
CA GLU A 381 -7.04 7.76 -19.85
C GLU A 381 -6.60 6.89 -18.67
N GLN A 382 -5.47 6.20 -18.81
CA GLN A 382 -4.87 5.44 -17.71
C GLN A 382 -4.17 6.37 -16.75
N ILE A 383 -4.53 6.28 -15.47
CA ILE A 383 -3.91 7.10 -14.41
C ILE A 383 -2.47 6.63 -14.18
N ARG A 384 -1.57 7.58 -14.05
CA ARG A 384 -0.14 7.37 -13.83
C ARG A 384 0.30 8.02 -12.53
N GLN A 385 1.31 7.40 -11.91
CA GLN A 385 1.91 7.89 -10.68
C GLN A 385 3.42 7.79 -10.81
N PHE A 386 4.14 8.80 -10.33
CA PHE A 386 5.60 8.77 -10.25
C PHE A 386 6.07 9.50 -9.00
N GLY A 387 7.23 9.13 -8.52
CA GLY A 387 7.79 9.78 -7.34
C GLY A 387 9.28 9.49 -7.16
N LEU A 388 9.85 10.31 -6.28
CA LEU A 388 11.22 10.20 -5.80
C LEU A 388 11.19 9.90 -4.31
N THR A 389 12.06 9.01 -3.86
CA THR A 389 12.15 8.60 -2.47
C THR A 389 13.54 8.86 -1.92
N LEU A 390 13.59 9.28 -0.66
CA LEU A 390 14.81 9.41 0.11
C LEU A 390 14.62 8.60 1.39
N GLY A 391 15.64 7.88 1.82
CA GLY A 391 15.58 7.08 3.04
C GLY A 391 16.90 7.10 3.80
N THR A 392 16.79 6.97 5.11
CA THR A 392 17.97 6.73 5.96
C THR A 392 17.62 5.72 7.03
N THR A 393 18.56 4.84 7.38
CA THR A 393 18.45 3.99 8.55
C THR A 393 19.51 4.36 9.56
N LEU A 394 19.05 4.68 10.75
CA LEU A 394 19.84 5.03 11.91
C LEU A 394 20.05 3.76 12.77
N PRO A 395 21.29 3.23 12.92
CA PRO A 395 21.55 2.09 13.80
C PRO A 395 21.40 2.52 15.25
N VAL A 396 20.44 1.92 16.00
CA VAL A 396 20.10 2.34 17.37
C VAL A 396 20.79 1.47 18.41
N PHE A 397 20.54 0.15 18.38
CA PHE A 397 21.14 -0.80 19.30
C PHE A 397 21.76 -1.91 18.47
N ARG A 398 22.99 -2.34 18.77
CA ARG A 398 23.69 -3.34 18.00
C ARG A 398 23.57 -3.09 16.46
N TRP A 399 24.29 -3.84 15.68
CA TRP A 399 24.52 -3.55 14.27
C TRP A 399 23.28 -3.71 13.34
N TYR A 400 22.20 -4.34 13.81
CA TYR A 400 21.08 -4.77 12.97
C TYR A 400 19.74 -4.11 13.32
N ASN A 401 19.63 -3.56 14.53
CA ASN A 401 18.43 -2.82 14.93
C ASN A 401 18.52 -1.38 14.43
N GLY A 402 17.48 -0.89 13.81
CA GLY A 402 17.51 0.44 13.22
C GLY A 402 16.15 1.11 13.15
N LEU A 403 16.19 2.43 13.25
CA LEU A 403 15.10 3.31 12.92
C LEU A 403 15.27 3.76 11.47
N THR A 404 14.33 3.41 10.62
CA THR A 404 14.31 3.82 9.21
C THR A 404 13.36 4.99 9.05
N LEU A 405 13.86 6.07 8.49
CA LEU A 405 13.11 7.26 8.11
C LEU A 405 13.12 7.39 6.61
N GLY A 406 11.98 7.70 6.02
CA GLY A 406 11.85 7.88 4.58
C GLY A 406 10.94 9.04 4.23
N ILE A 407 11.24 9.69 3.11
CA ILE A 407 10.40 10.71 2.49
C ILE A 407 10.09 10.26 1.07
N ASP A 408 8.83 10.35 0.68
CA ASP A 408 8.36 10.03 -0.66
C ASP A 408 7.64 11.26 -1.23
N LEU A 409 8.15 11.78 -2.31
CA LEU A 409 7.65 12.95 -3.02
C LEU A 409 7.13 12.51 -4.36
N GLY A 410 5.84 12.68 -4.62
CA GLY A 410 5.30 12.18 -5.87
C GLY A 410 4.05 12.89 -6.36
N GLN A 411 3.61 12.45 -7.52
CA GLN A 411 2.43 12.95 -8.21
C GLN A 411 1.66 11.78 -8.80
N LYS A 412 0.32 11.84 -8.71
CA LYS A 412 -0.61 10.92 -9.34
C LYS A 412 -1.65 11.68 -10.14
N GLY A 413 -2.02 11.14 -11.30
CA GLY A 413 -3.00 11.76 -12.18
C GLY A 413 -2.48 13.02 -12.91
N SER A 414 -3.39 13.74 -13.52
CA SER A 414 -3.12 14.97 -14.29
C SER A 414 -4.26 15.95 -14.17
N THR A 415 -4.10 17.15 -14.70
CA THR A 415 -5.17 18.16 -14.82
C THR A 415 -5.87 18.13 -16.18
N SER A 416 -5.45 17.24 -17.10
CA SER A 416 -6.09 17.06 -18.40
C SER A 416 -7.39 16.26 -18.29
N GLY A 417 -8.33 16.44 -19.22
CA GLY A 417 -9.49 15.57 -19.36
C GLY A 417 -10.43 15.50 -18.14
N ARG A 418 -10.55 16.55 -17.34
CA ARG A 418 -11.31 16.60 -16.08
C ARG A 418 -10.75 15.64 -14.98
N LEU A 419 -9.51 15.23 -15.10
CA LEU A 419 -8.83 14.43 -14.08
C LEU A 419 -8.38 15.30 -12.90
N ILE A 420 -8.05 14.66 -11.80
CA ILE A 420 -7.56 15.30 -10.58
C ILE A 420 -6.04 15.05 -10.48
N LYS A 421 -5.28 16.11 -10.26
CA LYS A 421 -3.85 16.00 -9.98
C LYS A 421 -3.65 15.92 -8.47
N GLU A 422 -3.07 14.81 -8.02
CA GLU A 422 -2.64 14.59 -6.63
C GLU A 422 -1.13 14.80 -6.54
N ASN A 423 -0.69 15.75 -5.72
CA ASN A 423 0.71 15.84 -5.30
C ASN A 423 0.78 15.39 -3.84
N TYR A 424 1.77 14.60 -3.49
CA TYR A 424 1.89 14.09 -2.13
C TYR A 424 3.33 14.16 -1.60
N ILE A 425 3.39 14.30 -0.28
CA ILE A 425 4.59 14.14 0.52
C ILE A 425 4.25 13.13 1.60
N MET A 426 4.95 11.99 1.60
CA MET A 426 4.74 10.95 2.59
C MET A 426 5.98 10.80 3.46
N PHE A 427 5.79 10.72 4.76
CA PHE A 427 6.84 10.43 5.74
C PHE A 427 6.68 9.00 6.23
N ASN A 428 7.66 8.16 5.94
CA ASN A 428 7.66 6.76 6.36
C ASN A 428 8.61 6.60 7.56
N VAL A 429 8.12 5.95 8.60
CA VAL A 429 8.92 5.59 9.78
C VAL A 429 8.81 4.08 9.97
N GLY A 430 9.94 3.40 10.06
CA GLY A 430 9.98 1.96 10.28
C GLY A 430 10.98 1.59 11.38
N ILE A 431 10.60 0.62 12.19
CA ILE A 431 11.45 0.05 13.22
C ILE A 431 11.77 -1.38 12.83
N ASN A 432 13.06 -1.64 12.57
CA ASN A 432 13.55 -2.97 12.30
C ASN A 432 14.20 -3.53 13.56
N ILE A 433 13.70 -4.66 14.03
CA ILE A 433 14.20 -5.41 15.18
C ILE A 433 14.86 -6.69 14.66
N HIS A 434 16.08 -6.91 15.10
CA HIS A 434 16.85 -8.12 14.80
C HIS A 434 17.42 -8.67 16.09
N ASP A 435 17.25 -9.97 16.32
CA ASP A 435 17.85 -10.67 17.45
C ASP A 435 18.25 -12.09 17.05
N ILE A 436 19.17 -12.69 17.79
CA ILE A 436 19.60 -14.06 17.58
C ILE A 436 18.92 -14.93 18.61
N TRP A 437 17.98 -15.75 18.15
CA TRP A 437 17.23 -16.67 19.01
C TRP A 437 17.81 -18.09 18.95
N PHE A 438 17.46 -18.91 19.94
CA PHE A 438 17.86 -20.33 20.03
C PHE A 438 19.37 -20.58 20.23
N GLN A 439 20.12 -19.60 20.70
CA GLN A 439 21.46 -19.87 21.25
C GLN A 439 21.32 -20.54 22.60
N LYS A 440 21.92 -21.73 22.77
CA LYS A 440 22.07 -22.34 24.10
C LYS A 440 22.96 -21.42 24.93
N PRO A 441 22.55 -20.95 26.13
CA PRO A 441 23.46 -20.26 27.01
C PRO A 441 24.62 -21.19 27.34
N LYS A 442 25.85 -20.75 27.09
CA LYS A 442 27.03 -21.40 27.64
C LYS A 442 27.10 -21.01 29.09
N TYR A 443 26.79 -21.94 29.97
CA TYR A 443 27.14 -21.82 31.37
C TYR A 443 28.63 -22.03 31.45
N GLU A 444 29.40 -21.01 31.76
CA GLU A 444 30.80 -21.11 32.22
C GLU A 444 30.81 -21.39 33.73
#